data_55fa8ee4ac91e30a48dbb0770580cf1d
#
_entry.id   55fa8ee4ac91e30a48dbb0770580cf1d
#
_cell.length_a   1.000
_cell.length_b   1.000
_cell.length_c   1.000
_cell.angle_alpha   90.00
_cell.angle_beta   90.00
_cell.angle_gamma   90.00
#
_symmetry.space_group_name_H-M   'P 1'
#
loop_
_entity.id
_entity.type
_entity.pdbx_description
1 polymer ?
#
loop_
_entity_poly.entity_id
_entity_poly.type
_entity_poly.pdbx_seq_one_letter_code
_entity_poly.pdbx_strand_id
1 'polypeptide(L)'
;MIKTLQKKFVFTAMTAISVLLLLLLGAINIGNIVMMERQTDHILMLISDNMGVYDNLPPWEKKEKRELPFRPRNDHDIFMSASFLKVQISQDGAVQRVESHRLVSVTEEEAAAMAQSVYTRQQATGHSGVFKYQMRRYTDGNLTIFFLDTSEQLYMMVRVLALSLGVGLLCWLLMLLLVILLSRRAIYPIAQSIERQKQFVTNAGHEI
;
A
#
# COMPACT_ATOMS: atom_id res chain seq x y z
N MET A 1 -43.20 20.67 -4.97
CA MET A 1 -42.24 21.00 -6.06
C MET A 1 -40.88 21.42 -5.53
N ILE A 2 -40.75 22.37 -4.61
CA ILE A 2 -39.46 22.86 -4.07
C ILE A 2 -38.64 21.77 -3.38
N LYS A 3 -39.25 20.95 -2.53
CA LYS A 3 -38.57 19.86 -1.83
C LYS A 3 -37.99 18.79 -2.79
N THR A 4 -38.66 18.57 -3.92
CA THR A 4 -38.19 17.63 -4.95
C THR A 4 -37.00 18.17 -5.72
N LEU A 5 -36.99 19.47 -6.02
CA LEU A 5 -35.87 20.15 -6.67
C LEU A 5 -34.62 20.16 -5.76
N GLN A 6 -34.81 20.45 -4.47
CA GLN A 6 -33.76 20.40 -3.49
C GLN A 6 -33.15 19.01 -3.35
N LYS A 7 -33.98 17.94 -3.27
CA LYS A 7 -33.47 16.56 -3.22
C LYS A 7 -32.66 16.19 -4.47
N LYS A 8 -33.12 16.56 -5.66
CA LYS A 8 -32.38 16.30 -6.90
C LYS A 8 -31.05 17.04 -6.92
N PHE A 9 -31.01 18.30 -6.49
CA PHE A 9 -29.77 19.08 -6.42
C PHE A 9 -28.76 18.47 -5.43
N VAL A 10 -29.23 18.15 -4.20
CA VAL A 10 -28.38 17.50 -3.18
C VAL A 10 -27.86 16.15 -3.69
N PHE A 11 -28.71 15.35 -4.31
CA PHE A 11 -28.32 14.05 -4.86
C PHE A 11 -27.25 14.19 -5.94
N THR A 12 -27.46 15.09 -6.93
CA THR A 12 -26.49 15.29 -8.03
C THR A 12 -25.14 15.81 -7.49
N ALA A 13 -25.17 16.80 -6.57
CA ALA A 13 -23.96 17.33 -5.96
C ALA A 13 -23.21 16.27 -5.16
N MET A 14 -23.92 15.48 -4.34
CA MET A 14 -23.32 14.42 -3.54
C MET A 14 -22.77 13.29 -4.40
N THR A 15 -23.42 12.94 -5.51
CA THR A 15 -22.89 11.96 -6.45
C THR A 15 -21.56 12.43 -7.04
N ALA A 16 -21.45 13.67 -7.49
CA ALA A 16 -20.22 14.23 -8.01
C ALA A 16 -19.09 14.24 -6.96
N ILE A 17 -19.41 14.68 -5.73
CA ILE A 17 -18.46 14.69 -4.61
C ILE A 17 -18.01 13.27 -4.26
N SER A 18 -18.94 12.30 -4.21
CA SER A 18 -18.61 10.90 -3.91
C SER A 18 -17.67 10.29 -4.94
N VAL A 19 -17.90 10.53 -6.24
CA VAL A 19 -17.02 10.06 -7.31
C VAL A 19 -15.63 10.66 -7.17
N LEU A 20 -15.53 11.98 -6.97
CA LEU A 20 -14.26 12.67 -6.78
C LEU A 20 -13.49 12.12 -5.58
N LEU A 21 -14.17 11.92 -4.45
CA LEU A 21 -13.59 11.43 -3.21
C LEU A 21 -13.11 9.98 -3.35
N LEU A 22 -13.87 9.12 -4.03
CA LEU A 22 -13.45 7.76 -4.32
C LEU A 22 -12.22 7.71 -5.22
N LEU A 23 -12.15 8.56 -6.24
CA LEU A 23 -10.96 8.66 -7.10
C LEU A 23 -9.73 9.12 -6.32
N LEU A 24 -9.88 10.12 -5.46
CA LEU A 24 -8.80 10.64 -4.62
C LEU A 24 -8.30 9.58 -3.63
N LEU A 25 -9.21 8.94 -2.90
CA LEU A 25 -8.87 7.87 -1.96
C LEU A 25 -8.21 6.68 -2.67
N GLY A 26 -8.74 6.30 -3.84
CA GLY A 26 -8.16 5.27 -4.67
C GLY A 26 -6.74 5.61 -5.10
N ALA A 27 -6.49 6.82 -5.59
CA ALA A 27 -5.18 7.26 -6.01
C ALA A 27 -4.17 7.26 -4.85
N ILE A 28 -4.55 7.74 -3.66
CA ILE A 28 -3.69 7.73 -2.46
C ILE A 28 -3.34 6.30 -2.05
N ASN A 29 -4.32 5.41 -1.95
CA ASN A 29 -4.08 4.05 -1.48
C ASN A 29 -3.31 3.21 -2.50
N ILE A 30 -3.62 3.32 -3.81
CA ILE A 30 -2.85 2.65 -4.86
C ILE A 30 -1.42 3.18 -4.90
N GLY A 31 -1.23 4.51 -4.82
CA GLY A 31 0.09 5.12 -4.75
C GLY A 31 0.92 4.61 -3.57
N ASN A 32 0.30 4.48 -2.39
CA ASN A 32 0.95 3.93 -1.19
C ASN A 32 1.36 2.46 -1.38
N ILE A 33 0.49 1.63 -1.96
CA ILE A 33 0.81 0.21 -2.26
C ILE A 33 1.99 0.12 -3.22
N VAL A 34 1.95 0.86 -4.33
CA VAL A 34 3.03 0.84 -5.34
C VAL A 34 4.35 1.33 -4.75
N MET A 35 4.32 2.37 -3.93
CA MET A 35 5.52 2.89 -3.27
C MET A 35 6.12 1.87 -2.30
N MET A 36 5.27 1.21 -1.51
CA MET A 36 5.69 0.17 -0.57
C MET A 36 6.30 -1.04 -1.29
N GLU A 37 5.69 -1.50 -2.37
CA GLU A 37 6.23 -2.60 -3.19
C GLU A 37 7.62 -2.28 -3.75
N ARG A 38 7.80 -1.08 -4.30
CA ARG A 38 9.11 -0.64 -4.81
C ARG A 38 10.16 -0.54 -3.71
N GLN A 39 9.78 -0.03 -2.54
CA GLN A 39 10.69 0.06 -1.39
C GLN A 39 11.12 -1.33 -0.92
N THR A 40 10.18 -2.27 -0.83
CA THR A 40 10.45 -3.65 -0.42
C THR A 40 11.35 -4.37 -1.44
N ASP A 41 11.11 -4.17 -2.75
CA ASP A 41 11.97 -4.70 -3.81
C ASP A 41 13.40 -4.16 -3.71
N HIS A 42 13.54 -2.86 -3.45
CA HIS A 42 14.84 -2.23 -3.29
C HIS A 42 15.61 -2.80 -2.09
N ILE A 43 14.95 -2.96 -0.95
CA ILE A 43 15.55 -3.56 0.25
C ILE A 43 16.01 -5.00 -0.03
N LEU A 44 15.16 -5.80 -0.67
CA LEU A 44 15.44 -7.20 -0.98
C LEU A 44 16.61 -7.31 -1.97
N MET A 45 16.68 -6.41 -2.96
CA MET A 45 17.80 -6.32 -3.89
C MET A 45 19.11 -5.95 -3.17
N LEU A 46 19.07 -4.98 -2.27
CA LEU A 46 20.24 -4.60 -1.46
C LEU A 46 20.75 -5.76 -0.62
N ILE A 47 19.85 -6.51 0.03
CA ILE A 47 20.21 -7.67 0.84
C ILE A 47 20.86 -8.75 -0.04
N SER A 48 20.23 -9.07 -1.16
CA SER A 48 20.71 -10.13 -2.04
C SER A 48 22.06 -9.81 -2.70
N ASP A 49 22.28 -8.55 -3.08
CA ASP A 49 23.54 -8.11 -3.69
C ASP A 49 24.68 -8.09 -2.67
N ASN A 50 24.45 -7.54 -1.49
CA ASN A 50 25.49 -7.45 -0.46
C ASN A 50 25.88 -8.81 0.10
N MET A 51 24.88 -9.68 0.39
CA MET A 51 25.15 -11.04 0.88
C MET A 51 25.79 -11.91 -0.20
N GLY A 52 25.45 -11.72 -1.47
CA GLY A 52 26.08 -12.42 -2.58
C GLY A 52 27.55 -12.11 -2.73
N VAL A 53 27.95 -10.86 -2.56
CA VAL A 53 29.36 -10.47 -2.57
C VAL A 53 30.11 -11.08 -1.38
N TYR A 54 29.50 -11.05 -0.19
CA TYR A 54 30.11 -11.61 1.03
C TYR A 54 30.33 -13.13 0.94
N ASP A 55 29.38 -13.86 0.36
CA ASP A 55 29.48 -15.32 0.24
C ASP A 55 30.61 -15.75 -0.71
N ASN A 56 30.88 -14.97 -1.75
CA ASN A 56 31.93 -15.22 -2.73
C ASN A 56 33.33 -14.80 -2.26
N LEU A 57 33.46 -14.15 -1.09
CA LEU A 57 34.76 -13.80 -0.54
C LEU A 57 35.47 -15.04 0.02
N PRO A 58 36.81 -15.15 -0.17
CA PRO A 58 37.58 -16.22 0.43
C PRO A 58 37.55 -16.15 1.98
N PRO A 59 37.68 -17.28 2.69
CA PRO A 59 37.49 -17.36 4.16
C PRO A 59 38.35 -16.38 4.97
N TRP A 60 39.55 -16.07 4.50
CA TRP A 60 40.48 -15.13 5.15
C TRP A 60 40.03 -13.68 5.00
N GLU A 61 39.42 -13.32 3.90
CA GLU A 61 38.91 -11.97 3.63
C GLU A 61 37.57 -11.71 4.35
N LYS A 62 36.77 -12.78 4.61
CA LYS A 62 35.54 -12.71 5.45
C LYS A 62 35.84 -12.32 6.90
N LYS A 63 37.01 -12.67 7.43
CA LYS A 63 37.45 -12.30 8.79
C LYS A 63 37.84 -10.82 8.91
N GLU A 64 38.42 -10.28 7.88
CA GLU A 64 38.96 -8.91 7.88
C GLU A 64 37.90 -7.87 7.54
N LYS A 65 36.96 -8.22 6.67
CA LYS A 65 35.80 -7.36 6.33
C LYS A 65 34.57 -7.72 7.16
N ARG A 66 34.62 -7.46 8.45
CA ARG A 66 33.40 -7.41 9.30
C ARG A 66 32.50 -6.23 8.93
N GLU A 67 32.99 -5.31 8.13
CA GLU A 67 32.23 -4.21 7.52
C GLU A 67 31.90 -4.61 6.09
N LEU A 68 30.63 -4.90 5.84
CA LEU A 68 30.13 -5.12 4.48
C LEU A 68 30.52 -3.92 3.60
N PRO A 69 30.89 -4.13 2.32
CA PRO A 69 31.29 -3.04 1.42
C PRO A 69 30.05 -2.21 1.03
N PHE A 70 29.51 -1.48 2.01
CA PHE A 70 28.39 -0.60 1.81
C PHE A 70 28.78 0.63 0.98
N ARG A 71 28.04 0.83 -0.04
CA ARG A 71 27.81 2.11 -0.69
C ARG A 71 26.75 2.87 0.13
N PRO A 72 26.29 4.00 -0.20
CA PRO A 72 26.08 5.14 0.65
C PRO A 72 25.45 4.87 2.03
N ARG A 73 25.68 5.75 2.98
CA ARG A 73 25.32 5.68 4.41
C ARG A 73 23.87 5.23 4.71
N ASN A 74 22.93 5.53 3.80
CA ASN A 74 21.52 5.12 3.93
C ASN A 74 21.29 3.62 3.74
N ASP A 75 22.04 2.97 2.83
CA ASP A 75 21.84 1.55 2.53
C ASP A 75 22.31 0.65 3.69
N HIS A 76 23.32 1.11 4.44
CA HIS A 76 23.80 0.41 5.63
C HIS A 76 22.72 0.37 6.72
N ASP A 77 22.10 1.51 7.01
CA ASP A 77 21.09 1.62 8.05
C ASP A 77 19.84 0.79 7.69
N ILE A 78 19.46 0.78 6.41
CA ILE A 78 18.33 -0.02 5.89
C ILE A 78 18.63 -1.52 6.08
N PHE A 79 19.82 -1.98 5.69
CA PHE A 79 20.23 -3.37 5.84
C PHE A 79 20.26 -3.80 7.31
N MET A 80 20.84 -2.96 8.19
CA MET A 80 20.95 -3.25 9.62
C MET A 80 19.60 -3.27 10.34
N SER A 81 18.59 -2.58 9.81
CA SER A 81 17.24 -2.55 10.35
C SER A 81 16.33 -3.66 9.80
N ALA A 82 16.67 -4.23 8.64
CA ALA A 82 15.84 -5.23 7.97
C ALA A 82 15.84 -6.57 8.72
N SER A 83 14.67 -7.17 8.84
CA SER A 83 14.49 -8.53 9.37
C SER A 83 14.34 -9.49 8.20
N PHE A 84 15.32 -10.38 8.01
CA PHE A 84 15.31 -11.28 6.86
C PHE A 84 15.88 -12.66 7.21
N LEU A 85 15.51 -13.65 6.37
CA LEU A 85 16.05 -15.00 6.38
C LEU A 85 16.82 -15.24 5.09
N LYS A 86 17.93 -15.96 5.19
CA LYS A 86 18.69 -16.47 4.07
C LYS A 86 18.72 -17.99 4.15
N VAL A 87 18.22 -18.65 3.13
CA VAL A 87 18.19 -20.09 3.03
C VAL A 87 18.99 -20.53 1.83
N GLN A 88 19.98 -21.37 2.05
CA GLN A 88 20.80 -21.97 0.99
C GLN A 88 20.27 -23.36 0.66
N ILE A 89 20.04 -23.61 -0.63
CA ILE A 89 19.56 -24.87 -1.17
C ILE A 89 20.62 -25.45 -2.10
N SER A 90 20.93 -26.74 -1.91
CA SER A 90 21.80 -27.50 -2.79
C SER A 90 21.18 -27.70 -4.16
N GLN A 91 22.00 -28.10 -5.13
CA GLN A 91 21.54 -28.52 -6.47
C GLN A 91 20.52 -29.66 -6.41
N ASP A 92 20.59 -30.52 -5.39
CA ASP A 92 19.67 -31.65 -5.16
C ASP A 92 18.33 -31.20 -4.53
N GLY A 93 18.14 -29.91 -4.26
CA GLY A 93 16.93 -29.35 -3.63
C GLY A 93 16.92 -29.48 -2.11
N ALA A 94 17.99 -29.96 -1.47
CA ALA A 94 18.08 -30.06 -0.01
C ALA A 94 18.48 -28.72 0.61
N VAL A 95 17.84 -28.35 1.73
CA VAL A 95 18.21 -27.17 2.50
C VAL A 95 19.54 -27.46 3.21
N GLN A 96 20.57 -26.67 2.90
CA GLN A 96 21.90 -26.80 3.49
C GLN A 96 22.09 -25.94 4.72
N ARG A 97 21.59 -24.70 4.67
CA ARG A 97 21.84 -23.69 5.71
C ARG A 97 20.70 -22.69 5.79
N VAL A 98 20.31 -22.39 6.99
CA VAL A 98 19.35 -21.31 7.33
C VAL A 98 20.09 -20.28 8.18
N GLU A 99 20.10 -19.03 7.73
CA GLU A 99 20.67 -17.91 8.47
C GLU A 99 19.55 -16.90 8.73
N SER A 100 19.29 -16.56 9.98
CA SER A 100 18.29 -15.59 10.38
C SER A 100 18.98 -14.30 10.83
N HIS A 101 18.50 -13.16 10.30
CA HIS A 101 18.93 -11.83 10.72
C HIS A 101 17.77 -11.09 11.34
N ARG A 102 17.85 -10.86 12.67
CA ARG A 102 16.82 -10.18 13.48
C ARG A 102 15.42 -10.82 13.48
N LEU A 103 15.26 -11.99 12.95
CA LEU A 103 14.02 -12.73 12.93
C LEU A 103 14.09 -13.82 14.02
N VAL A 104 13.31 -13.63 15.09
CA VAL A 104 13.22 -14.56 16.22
C VAL A 104 11.96 -15.43 16.13
N SER A 105 11.00 -15.00 15.32
CA SER A 105 9.65 -15.59 15.24
C SER A 105 9.52 -16.81 14.32
N VAL A 106 10.56 -17.14 13.55
CA VAL A 106 10.54 -18.26 12.59
C VAL A 106 11.58 -19.30 12.99
N THR A 107 11.13 -20.52 13.14
CA THR A 107 12.03 -21.66 13.41
C THR A 107 12.79 -22.09 12.15
N GLU A 108 13.92 -22.79 12.32
CA GLU A 108 14.67 -23.31 11.17
C GLU A 108 13.85 -24.28 10.32
N GLU A 109 12.96 -25.05 10.96
CA GLU A 109 12.07 -25.99 10.27
C GLU A 109 11.04 -25.27 9.40
N GLU A 110 10.44 -24.19 9.93
CA GLU A 110 9.49 -23.33 9.19
C GLU A 110 10.18 -22.63 8.02
N ALA A 111 11.38 -22.11 8.23
CA ALA A 111 12.19 -21.49 7.19
C ALA A 111 12.55 -22.47 6.07
N ALA A 112 12.92 -23.70 6.44
CA ALA A 112 13.19 -24.77 5.47
C ALA A 112 11.94 -25.17 4.67
N ALA A 113 10.79 -25.31 5.33
CA ALA A 113 9.51 -25.60 4.68
C ALA A 113 9.08 -24.50 3.70
N MET A 114 9.23 -23.23 4.09
CA MET A 114 8.97 -22.08 3.20
C MET A 114 9.90 -22.11 1.99
N ALA A 115 11.20 -22.33 2.21
CA ALA A 115 12.18 -22.39 1.13
C ALA A 115 11.89 -23.52 0.14
N GLN A 116 11.49 -24.70 0.62
CA GLN A 116 11.08 -25.82 -0.21
C GLN A 116 9.85 -25.51 -1.05
N SER A 117 8.84 -24.82 -0.46
CA SER A 117 7.64 -24.41 -1.18
C SER A 117 7.93 -23.41 -2.30
N VAL A 118 8.86 -22.48 -2.06
CA VAL A 118 9.31 -21.48 -3.04
C VAL A 118 10.15 -22.15 -4.13
N TYR A 119 11.05 -23.06 -3.75
CA TYR A 119 11.86 -23.82 -4.70
C TYR A 119 11.01 -24.57 -5.71
N THR A 120 9.92 -25.19 -5.25
CA THR A 120 8.99 -25.93 -6.12
C THR A 120 8.27 -25.00 -7.12
N ARG A 121 8.02 -23.76 -6.76
CA ARG A 121 7.35 -22.78 -7.64
C ARG A 121 8.24 -22.24 -8.75
N GLN A 122 9.56 -22.31 -8.59
CA GLN A 122 10.57 -21.88 -9.57
C GLN A 122 10.44 -20.39 -9.99
N GLN A 123 9.86 -19.55 -9.15
CA GLN A 123 9.71 -18.12 -9.40
C GLN A 123 10.86 -17.37 -8.75
N ALA A 124 11.52 -16.48 -9.51
CA ALA A 124 12.67 -15.73 -9.03
C ALA A 124 12.33 -14.76 -7.90
N THR A 125 11.12 -14.23 -7.87
CA THR A 125 10.61 -13.30 -6.84
C THR A 125 9.14 -13.60 -6.57
N GLY A 126 8.67 -13.30 -5.36
CA GLY A 126 7.26 -13.47 -5.01
C GLY A 126 7.00 -13.26 -3.52
N HIS A 127 5.80 -13.68 -3.09
CA HIS A 127 5.37 -13.64 -1.70
C HIS A 127 5.10 -15.05 -1.17
N SER A 128 5.48 -15.25 0.08
CA SER A 128 5.15 -16.46 0.87
C SER A 128 4.63 -16.02 2.23
N GLY A 129 3.31 -15.94 2.38
CA GLY A 129 2.66 -15.36 3.55
C GLY A 129 3.02 -13.88 3.71
N VAL A 130 3.58 -13.53 4.87
CA VAL A 130 4.05 -12.17 5.19
C VAL A 130 5.47 -11.88 4.68
N PHE A 131 6.11 -12.85 4.04
CA PHE A 131 7.47 -12.71 3.54
C PHE A 131 7.47 -12.45 2.03
N LYS A 132 8.25 -11.46 1.62
CA LYS A 132 8.64 -11.28 0.22
C LYS A 132 9.96 -11.98 -0.01
N TYR A 133 10.07 -12.73 -1.10
CA TYR A 133 11.29 -13.50 -1.36
C TYR A 133 11.92 -13.14 -2.70
N GLN A 134 13.24 -13.35 -2.74
CA GLN A 134 14.05 -13.31 -3.96
C GLN A 134 14.98 -14.52 -3.99
N MET A 135 14.95 -15.23 -5.12
CA MET A 135 15.78 -16.39 -5.38
C MET A 135 16.96 -15.98 -6.25
N ARG A 136 18.16 -16.33 -5.83
CA ARG A 136 19.38 -16.11 -6.62
C ARG A 136 20.20 -17.38 -6.74
N ARG A 137 20.69 -17.64 -7.96
CA ARG A 137 21.63 -18.72 -8.23
C ARG A 137 23.03 -18.13 -8.32
N TYR A 138 23.95 -18.70 -7.56
CA TYR A 138 25.35 -18.31 -7.56
C TYR A 138 26.19 -19.20 -8.47
N THR A 139 27.45 -18.77 -8.71
CA THR A 139 28.40 -19.45 -9.60
C THR A 139 28.82 -20.84 -9.15
N ASP A 140 28.68 -21.14 -7.86
CA ASP A 140 28.91 -22.47 -7.27
C ASP A 140 27.77 -23.47 -7.53
N GLY A 141 26.71 -23.04 -8.24
CA GLY A 141 25.53 -23.83 -8.56
C GLY A 141 24.51 -23.90 -7.43
N ASN A 142 24.80 -23.36 -6.26
CA ASN A 142 23.89 -23.31 -5.12
C ASN A 142 22.84 -22.22 -5.33
N LEU A 143 21.64 -22.49 -4.83
CA LEU A 143 20.53 -21.56 -4.85
C LEU A 143 20.37 -20.92 -3.47
N THR A 144 20.29 -19.61 -3.43
CA THR A 144 20.01 -18.89 -2.19
C THR A 144 18.69 -18.16 -2.32
N ILE A 145 17.82 -18.33 -1.32
CA ILE A 145 16.54 -17.65 -1.22
C ILE A 145 16.61 -16.66 -0.04
N PHE A 146 16.35 -15.40 -0.31
CA PHE A 146 16.24 -14.36 0.68
C PHE A 146 14.76 -14.09 0.95
N PHE A 147 14.34 -14.13 2.21
CA PHE A 147 13.00 -13.81 2.65
C PHE A 147 13.06 -12.56 3.51
N LEU A 148 12.41 -11.51 3.09
CA LEU A 148 12.27 -10.26 3.84
C LEU A 148 10.92 -10.25 4.56
N ASP A 149 10.94 -10.03 5.86
CA ASP A 149 9.71 -9.84 6.63
C ASP A 149 9.06 -8.50 6.27
N THR A 150 7.83 -8.58 5.78
CA THR A 150 7.02 -7.41 5.40
C THR A 150 5.84 -7.18 6.34
N SER A 151 5.82 -7.81 7.51
CA SER A 151 4.73 -7.70 8.48
C SER A 151 4.50 -6.26 8.91
N GLU A 152 5.56 -5.51 9.19
CA GLU A 152 5.48 -4.11 9.61
C GLU A 152 4.90 -3.23 8.49
N GLN A 153 5.33 -3.46 7.25
CA GLN A 153 4.84 -2.76 6.07
C GLN A 153 3.34 -3.03 5.84
N LEU A 154 2.91 -4.28 6.01
CA LEU A 154 1.49 -4.65 5.92
C LEU A 154 0.65 -3.96 6.99
N TYR A 155 1.15 -3.91 8.23
CA TYR A 155 0.49 -3.15 9.31
C TYR A 155 0.37 -1.67 8.98
N MET A 156 1.43 -1.06 8.47
CA MET A 156 1.40 0.34 8.04
C MET A 156 0.39 0.58 6.92
N MET A 157 0.31 -0.33 5.94
CA MET A 157 -0.65 -0.25 4.83
C MET A 157 -2.10 -0.29 5.33
N VAL A 158 -2.43 -1.23 6.23
CA VAL A 158 -3.77 -1.33 6.83
C VAL A 158 -4.10 -0.06 7.63
N ARG A 159 -3.13 0.47 8.37
CA ARG A 159 -3.29 1.71 9.15
C ARG A 159 -3.57 2.91 8.25
N VAL A 160 -2.82 3.08 7.17
CA VAL A 160 -3.03 4.16 6.19
C VAL A 160 -4.41 4.02 5.54
N LEU A 161 -4.80 2.80 5.16
CA LEU A 161 -6.12 2.53 4.60
C LEU A 161 -7.24 2.90 5.58
N ALA A 162 -7.14 2.47 6.83
CA ALA A 162 -8.12 2.78 7.87
C ALA A 162 -8.25 4.29 8.13
N LEU A 163 -7.11 4.99 8.22
CA LEU A 163 -7.08 6.44 8.41
C LEU A 163 -7.67 7.17 7.20
N SER A 164 -7.31 6.80 5.98
CA SER A 164 -7.81 7.42 4.76
C SER A 164 -9.32 7.24 4.61
N LEU A 165 -9.86 6.05 4.92
CA LEU A 165 -11.29 5.79 4.92
C LEU A 165 -12.01 6.59 6.01
N GLY A 166 -11.44 6.67 7.21
CA GLY A 166 -12.03 7.44 8.32
C GLY A 166 -12.11 8.93 8.01
N VAL A 167 -11.02 9.52 7.53
CA VAL A 167 -10.98 10.93 7.10
C VAL A 167 -11.91 11.16 5.91
N GLY A 168 -11.92 10.26 4.93
CA GLY A 168 -12.79 10.33 3.77
C GLY A 168 -14.27 10.33 4.15
N LEU A 169 -14.68 9.46 5.06
CA LEU A 169 -16.06 9.40 5.57
C LEU A 169 -16.43 10.68 6.31
N LEU A 170 -15.54 11.20 7.15
CA LEU A 170 -15.75 12.46 7.87
C LEU A 170 -15.93 13.62 6.89
N CYS A 171 -15.05 13.75 5.89
CA CYS A 171 -15.17 14.76 4.85
C CYS A 171 -16.48 14.63 4.06
N TRP A 172 -16.88 13.40 3.73
CA TRP A 172 -18.13 13.15 3.03
C TRP A 172 -19.35 13.61 3.84
N LEU A 173 -19.40 13.32 5.15
CA LEU A 173 -20.47 13.76 6.05
C LEU A 173 -20.52 15.30 6.19
N LEU A 174 -19.34 15.94 6.32
CA LEU A 174 -19.26 17.39 6.38
C LEU A 174 -19.74 18.03 5.08
N MET A 175 -19.37 17.49 3.92
CA MET A 175 -19.84 17.97 2.62
C MET A 175 -21.34 17.76 2.45
N LEU A 176 -21.90 16.64 2.92
CA LEU A 176 -23.34 16.40 2.92
C LEU A 176 -24.08 17.48 3.73
N LEU A 177 -23.59 17.75 4.95
CA LEU A 177 -24.15 18.80 5.80
C LEU A 177 -24.11 20.16 5.11
N LEU A 178 -22.96 20.52 4.55
CA LEU A 178 -22.75 21.79 3.82
C LEU A 178 -23.69 21.92 2.62
N VAL A 179 -23.80 20.89 1.80
CA VAL A 179 -24.68 20.88 0.61
C VAL A 179 -26.15 21.03 1.03
N ILE A 180 -26.59 20.38 2.11
CA ILE A 180 -27.96 20.55 2.62
C ILE A 180 -28.21 21.99 3.11
N LEU A 181 -27.28 22.58 3.87
CA LEU A 181 -27.41 23.93 4.38
C LEU A 181 -27.43 24.98 3.25
N LEU A 182 -26.50 24.86 2.31
CA LEU A 182 -26.41 25.76 1.16
C LEU A 182 -27.60 25.60 0.22
N SER A 183 -28.06 24.37 -0.02
CA SER A 183 -29.26 24.11 -0.84
C SER A 183 -30.50 24.78 -0.28
N ARG A 184 -30.68 24.75 1.06
CA ARG A 184 -31.81 25.44 1.70
C ARG A 184 -31.72 26.97 1.49
N ARG A 185 -30.53 27.54 1.63
CA ARG A 185 -30.33 28.98 1.52
C ARG A 185 -30.43 29.48 0.08
N ALA A 186 -29.99 28.71 -0.91
CA ALA A 186 -30.00 29.10 -2.32
C ALA A 186 -31.39 28.93 -2.98
N ILE A 187 -32.13 27.89 -2.62
CA ILE A 187 -33.40 27.55 -3.29
C ILE A 187 -34.56 28.39 -2.73
N TYR A 188 -34.48 28.85 -1.49
CA TYR A 188 -35.57 29.67 -0.83
C TYR A 188 -35.91 30.94 -1.62
N PRO A 189 -34.99 31.84 -2.00
CA PRO A 189 -35.32 33.06 -2.74
C PRO A 189 -35.88 32.80 -4.14
N ILE A 190 -35.40 31.73 -4.83
CA ILE A 190 -35.88 31.38 -6.17
C ILE A 190 -37.34 30.90 -6.09
N ALA A 191 -37.69 30.17 -5.05
CA ALA A 191 -39.06 29.72 -4.82
C ALA A 191 -40.04 30.88 -4.57
N GLN A 192 -39.62 31.89 -3.83
CA GLN A 192 -40.44 33.10 -3.60
C GLN A 192 -40.65 33.91 -4.91
N SER A 193 -39.63 34.02 -5.74
CA SER A 193 -39.71 34.70 -7.02
C SER A 193 -40.70 34.03 -7.98
N ILE A 194 -40.69 32.72 -8.06
CA ILE A 194 -41.63 31.93 -8.89
C ILE A 194 -43.06 32.07 -8.38
N GLU A 195 -43.26 32.07 -7.07
CA GLU A 195 -44.60 32.22 -6.45
C GLU A 195 -45.17 33.62 -6.73
N ARG A 196 -44.35 34.68 -6.63
CA ARG A 196 -44.76 36.06 -6.97
C ARG A 196 -45.11 36.21 -8.45
N GLN A 197 -44.32 35.59 -9.36
CA GLN A 197 -44.63 35.58 -10.80
C GLN A 197 -45.97 34.89 -11.10
N LYS A 198 -46.25 33.75 -10.46
CA LYS A 198 -47.54 33.05 -10.61
C LYS A 198 -48.71 33.93 -10.13
N GLN A 199 -48.59 34.57 -8.96
CA GLN A 199 -49.61 35.45 -8.44
C GLN A 199 -49.86 36.63 -9.38
N PHE A 200 -48.81 37.22 -9.92
CA PHE A 200 -48.92 38.31 -10.87
C PHE A 200 -49.67 37.90 -12.15
N VAL A 201 -49.35 36.77 -12.72
CA VAL A 201 -50.04 36.24 -13.92
C VAL A 201 -51.50 35.87 -13.64
N THR A 202 -51.79 35.30 -12.47
CA THR A 202 -53.14 34.95 -12.07
C THR A 202 -54.02 36.20 -11.83
N ASN A 203 -53.47 37.22 -11.19
CA ASN A 203 -54.19 38.48 -10.98
C ASN A 203 -54.42 39.26 -12.31
N ALA A 204 -53.41 39.29 -13.18
CA ALA A 204 -53.57 39.92 -14.52
C ALA A 204 -54.59 39.19 -15.42
N GLY A 205 -54.77 37.89 -15.23
CA GLY A 205 -55.78 37.08 -15.99
C GLY A 205 -57.20 37.22 -15.44
N HIS A 206 -57.41 37.78 -14.26
CA HIS A 206 -58.71 38.03 -13.68
C HIS A 206 -59.25 39.45 -13.97
N GLU A 207 -58.42 40.36 -14.49
CA GLU A 207 -58.83 41.73 -14.82
C GLU A 207 -59.18 41.91 -16.31
N ILE A 208 -59.22 40.82 -17.09
CA ILE A 208 -59.69 40.79 -18.46
C ILE A 208 -61.01 39.95 -18.50
#